data_20150c648798e69f4c048075550460a5
#
_entry.id   20150c648798e69f4c048075550460a5
#
_cell.length_a   1.000
_cell.length_b   1.000
_cell.length_c   1.000
_cell.angle_alpha   90.00
_cell.angle_beta   90.00
_cell.angle_gamma   90.00
#
_symmetry.space_group_name_H-M   'P 1'
#
loop_
_entity.id
_entity.type
_entity.pdbx_description
1 polymer ?
#
loop_
_entity_poly.entity_id
_entity_poly.type
_entity_poly.pdbx_seq_one_letter_code
_entity_poly.pdbx_strand_id
1 'polypeptide(L)'
;MHRYSYYKTAACTLNVSIGDPQANKEEILKCIQELDSDTQLVVFPELCITGYTCQDLFYEHTLLNSAKQVLFEIVEELPENLVTVIGLPLEIENKLYNCAAICFNHDILGIQVKTYIPSYNEFYETRWFSSASELKENTTFTYKNKKVPVSNHIVFKDTTTSACLGIEICEDLWVTIPVSSTHALAGANVLCNLSASNEIISKANYRRNLVKDQSAKCYAGYVYASAGPTESSSDLVFSGHNLICENGAILNETKTDKIIYGQIDLDHLNHDRLHYKTSMQDLFHVNYTTVEFTSKPIEEIEFDRYIDAYPFVPNNQDERIVRCLEILHIQAQGLATRLSKIHCKDVVIGISGGLDSTLALLVCHEAFKINNYDSKGIHAITMPGFGTTKRTKSNAQILMDLLHVSSEEISIVDGVNQHFKDIHHDPEVHNITYENSQARERTQILMDLSNAYNAIVVGTGDLSELALGWCTYNGDHMSMYAVNASVPKTLVRYIEIGRASCRERV
;
A
#
# COMPACT_ATOMS: atom_id res chain seq x y z
N MET A 1 -4.55 -20.73 14.28
CA MET A 1 -3.65 -19.94 13.43
C MET A 1 -4.48 -19.50 12.24
N HIS A 2 -4.77 -18.21 12.11
CA HIS A 2 -5.47 -17.72 10.92
C HIS A 2 -4.74 -18.22 9.68
N ARG A 3 -5.46 -18.81 8.74
CA ARG A 3 -4.85 -19.33 7.51
C ARG A 3 -4.32 -18.20 6.64
N TYR A 4 -4.86 -16.98 6.84
CA TYR A 4 -4.44 -15.73 6.20
C TYR A 4 -4.60 -14.61 7.22
N SER A 5 -3.64 -13.71 7.35
CA SER A 5 -3.63 -12.62 8.34
C SER A 5 -4.48 -11.42 7.92
N TYR A 6 -5.62 -11.67 7.28
CA TYR A 6 -6.58 -10.62 6.93
C TYR A 6 -7.46 -10.28 8.14
N TYR A 7 -7.55 -9.00 8.43
CA TYR A 7 -8.34 -8.44 9.53
C TYR A 7 -9.52 -7.66 8.93
N LYS A 8 -10.73 -8.27 8.98
CA LYS A 8 -11.93 -7.66 8.40
C LYS A 8 -12.46 -6.57 9.30
N THR A 9 -12.56 -5.36 8.74
CA THR A 9 -12.97 -4.15 9.43
C THR A 9 -14.20 -3.53 8.78
N ALA A 10 -15.02 -2.86 9.59
CA ALA A 10 -16.17 -2.09 9.12
C ALA A 10 -16.10 -0.64 9.60
N ALA A 11 -16.47 0.30 8.73
CA ALA A 11 -16.72 1.70 9.07
C ALA A 11 -18.20 2.01 8.83
N CYS A 12 -18.85 2.61 9.82
CA CYS A 12 -20.29 2.84 9.81
C CYS A 12 -20.63 4.33 9.82
N THR A 13 -21.72 4.69 9.14
CA THR A 13 -22.46 5.97 9.31
C THR A 13 -23.81 5.65 9.90
N LEU A 14 -24.23 6.36 10.93
CA LEU A 14 -25.49 6.15 11.64
C LEU A 14 -26.55 7.21 11.29
N ASN A 15 -27.81 6.81 11.37
CA ASN A 15 -28.93 7.74 11.37
C ASN A 15 -29.18 8.22 12.81
N VAL A 16 -28.41 9.21 13.26
CA VAL A 16 -28.48 9.69 14.63
C VAL A 16 -29.72 10.52 14.91
N SER A 17 -30.26 10.37 16.13
CA SER A 17 -31.25 11.26 16.77
C SER A 17 -30.52 12.14 17.75
N ILE A 18 -30.51 13.47 17.50
CA ILE A 18 -29.71 14.42 18.28
C ILE A 18 -30.27 14.53 19.70
N GLY A 19 -29.41 14.30 20.69
CA GLY A 19 -29.77 14.39 22.12
C GLY A 19 -30.62 13.23 22.62
N ASP A 20 -30.78 12.14 21.82
CA ASP A 20 -31.52 10.94 22.22
C ASP A 20 -30.60 9.68 22.20
N PRO A 21 -29.84 9.44 23.30
CA PRO A 21 -28.97 8.29 23.42
C PRO A 21 -29.69 6.94 23.26
N GLN A 22 -30.96 6.81 23.67
CA GLN A 22 -31.70 5.55 23.58
C GLN A 22 -32.03 5.20 22.12
N ALA A 23 -32.49 6.15 21.32
CA ALA A 23 -32.71 5.94 19.89
C ALA A 23 -31.40 5.62 19.17
N ASN A 24 -30.30 6.27 19.55
CA ASN A 24 -28.99 6.00 18.97
C ASN A 24 -28.43 4.61 19.35
N LYS A 25 -28.73 4.11 20.58
CA LYS A 25 -28.43 2.74 20.96
C LYS A 25 -29.09 1.73 20.01
N GLU A 26 -30.39 1.91 19.76
CA GLU A 26 -31.12 1.00 18.85
C GLU A 26 -30.50 1.01 17.45
N GLU A 27 -30.11 2.17 16.95
CA GLU A 27 -29.47 2.31 15.63
C GLU A 27 -28.06 1.66 15.60
N ILE A 28 -27.26 1.81 16.66
CA ILE A 28 -25.95 1.17 16.81
C ILE A 28 -26.11 -0.36 16.82
N LEU A 29 -27.00 -0.89 17.68
CA LEU A 29 -27.22 -2.33 17.79
C LEU A 29 -27.78 -2.93 16.49
N LYS A 30 -28.69 -2.23 15.82
CA LYS A 30 -29.17 -2.61 14.50
C LYS A 30 -28.04 -2.68 13.48
N CYS A 31 -27.16 -1.68 13.45
CA CYS A 31 -26.00 -1.69 12.57
C CYS A 31 -25.08 -2.88 12.86
N ILE A 32 -24.86 -3.21 14.13
CA ILE A 32 -24.05 -4.37 14.53
C ILE A 32 -24.70 -5.68 14.07
N GLN A 33 -26.03 -5.81 14.13
CA GLN A 33 -26.75 -6.99 13.64
C GLN A 33 -26.69 -7.15 12.12
N GLU A 34 -26.49 -6.07 11.38
CA GLU A 34 -26.35 -6.06 9.93
C GLU A 34 -24.90 -6.36 9.45
N LEU A 35 -23.91 -6.46 10.37
CA LEU A 35 -22.54 -6.77 10.02
C LEU A 35 -22.35 -8.20 9.51
N ASP A 36 -21.43 -8.38 8.59
CA ASP A 36 -20.96 -9.71 8.20
C ASP A 36 -20.39 -10.45 9.42
N SER A 37 -20.69 -11.73 9.53
CA SER A 37 -20.38 -12.54 10.72
C SER A 37 -18.88 -12.73 10.99
N ASP A 38 -18.03 -12.49 9.99
CA ASP A 38 -16.57 -12.55 10.08
C ASP A 38 -15.91 -11.18 10.34
N THR A 39 -16.70 -10.14 10.62
CA THR A 39 -16.19 -8.81 10.97
C THR A 39 -15.51 -8.85 12.34
N GLN A 40 -14.27 -8.36 12.42
CA GLN A 40 -13.46 -8.36 13.64
C GLN A 40 -13.40 -7.00 14.34
N LEU A 41 -13.61 -5.93 13.59
CA LEU A 41 -13.58 -4.55 14.09
C LEU A 41 -14.69 -3.71 13.42
N VAL A 42 -15.44 -2.99 14.23
CA VAL A 42 -16.38 -1.96 13.73
C VAL A 42 -16.07 -0.61 14.38
N VAL A 43 -16.04 0.44 13.55
CA VAL A 43 -15.83 1.83 14.00
C VAL A 43 -17.07 2.66 13.71
N PHE A 44 -17.60 3.29 14.74
CA PHE A 44 -18.72 4.22 14.68
C PHE A 44 -18.23 5.68 14.70
N PRO A 45 -19.07 6.64 14.28
CA PRO A 45 -18.70 8.06 14.24
C PRO A 45 -18.43 8.69 15.62
N GLU A 46 -17.78 9.84 15.59
CA GLU A 46 -17.56 10.73 16.74
C GLU A 46 -18.88 11.09 17.40
N LEU A 47 -18.93 11.01 18.74
CA LEU A 47 -20.11 11.36 19.59
C LEU A 47 -21.42 10.67 19.17
N CYS A 48 -21.35 9.52 18.54
CA CYS A 48 -22.51 8.84 17.92
C CYS A 48 -23.60 8.43 18.94
N ILE A 49 -23.27 8.29 20.23
CA ILE A 49 -24.29 7.99 21.27
C ILE A 49 -25.23 9.19 21.47
N THR A 50 -24.73 10.42 21.38
CA THR A 50 -25.54 11.63 21.61
C THR A 50 -25.94 12.34 20.32
N GLY A 51 -25.20 12.13 19.25
CA GLY A 51 -25.05 13.06 18.14
C GLY A 51 -23.98 14.10 18.42
N TYR A 52 -23.31 14.56 17.37
CA TYR A 52 -22.25 15.57 17.46
C TYR A 52 -22.83 16.97 17.71
N THR A 53 -24.01 17.26 17.16
CA THR A 53 -24.60 18.61 17.12
C THR A 53 -25.51 18.93 18.32
N CYS A 54 -25.24 18.35 19.48
CA CYS A 54 -26.02 18.59 20.72
C CYS A 54 -25.83 19.98 21.32
N GLN A 55 -24.83 20.76 20.92
CA GLN A 55 -24.54 22.11 21.41
C GLN A 55 -24.53 22.21 22.96
N ASP A 56 -25.22 23.18 23.53
CA ASP A 56 -25.23 23.40 24.99
C ASP A 56 -25.93 22.28 25.78
N LEU A 57 -26.62 21.35 25.13
CA LEU A 57 -27.10 20.14 25.79
C LEU A 57 -25.97 19.30 26.39
N PHE A 58 -24.73 19.44 25.90
CA PHE A 58 -23.57 18.83 26.54
C PHE A 58 -23.29 19.27 27.97
N TYR A 59 -23.90 20.36 28.44
CA TYR A 59 -23.87 20.75 29.86
C TYR A 59 -24.95 20.09 30.72
N GLU A 60 -25.90 19.36 30.09
CA GLU A 60 -27.00 18.77 30.81
C GLU A 60 -26.64 17.37 31.35
N HIS A 61 -26.60 17.25 32.68
CA HIS A 61 -26.31 15.98 33.35
C HIS A 61 -27.22 14.83 32.89
N THR A 62 -28.48 15.13 32.53
CA THR A 62 -29.43 14.16 32.02
C THR A 62 -28.92 13.51 30.74
N LEU A 63 -28.37 14.29 29.79
CA LEU A 63 -27.77 13.78 28.55
C LEU A 63 -26.53 12.96 28.83
N LEU A 64 -25.62 13.48 29.67
CA LEU A 64 -24.34 12.82 29.98
C LEU A 64 -24.54 11.48 30.72
N ASN A 65 -25.45 11.44 31.70
CA ASN A 65 -25.79 10.23 32.42
C ASN A 65 -26.48 9.21 31.53
N SER A 66 -27.39 9.66 30.66
CA SER A 66 -28.03 8.77 29.67
C SER A 66 -27.01 8.22 28.68
N ALA A 67 -26.10 9.02 28.16
CA ALA A 67 -25.04 8.56 27.25
C ALA A 67 -24.14 7.50 27.89
N LYS A 68 -23.75 7.72 29.14
CA LYS A 68 -22.96 6.75 29.92
C LYS A 68 -23.73 5.44 30.17
N GLN A 69 -25.01 5.54 30.55
CA GLN A 69 -25.86 4.36 30.79
C GLN A 69 -26.05 3.57 29.48
N VAL A 70 -26.32 4.25 28.39
CA VAL A 70 -26.47 3.66 27.05
C VAL A 70 -25.19 2.94 26.60
N LEU A 71 -24.01 3.51 26.84
CA LEU A 71 -22.76 2.79 26.58
C LEU A 71 -22.73 1.44 27.32
N PHE A 72 -23.11 1.43 28.61
CA PHE A 72 -23.13 0.20 29.40
C PHE A 72 -24.11 -0.82 28.85
N GLU A 73 -25.30 -0.39 28.43
CA GLU A 73 -26.30 -1.26 27.81
C GLU A 73 -25.82 -1.82 26.48
N ILE A 74 -25.22 -1.00 25.61
CA ILE A 74 -24.64 -1.47 24.35
C ILE A 74 -23.59 -2.54 24.62
N VAL A 75 -22.67 -2.31 25.55
CA VAL A 75 -21.57 -3.24 25.86
C VAL A 75 -22.10 -4.61 26.31
N GLU A 76 -23.22 -4.67 27.06
CA GLU A 76 -23.84 -5.94 27.43
C GLU A 76 -24.47 -6.70 26.25
N GLU A 77 -24.86 -5.99 25.20
CA GLU A 77 -25.54 -6.55 24.03
C GLU A 77 -24.58 -6.82 22.84
N LEU A 78 -23.28 -6.44 22.96
CA LEU A 78 -22.30 -6.69 21.89
C LEU A 78 -22.11 -8.20 21.63
N PRO A 79 -21.92 -8.60 20.36
CA PRO A 79 -21.54 -9.97 20.06
C PRO A 79 -20.13 -10.27 20.59
N GLU A 80 -19.89 -11.55 20.91
CA GLU A 80 -18.53 -11.98 21.25
C GLU A 80 -17.59 -11.85 20.03
N ASN A 81 -16.31 -11.64 20.31
CA ASN A 81 -15.23 -11.61 19.33
C ASN A 81 -15.24 -10.44 18.32
N LEU A 82 -16.08 -9.44 18.55
CA LEU A 82 -16.11 -8.19 17.79
C LEU A 82 -15.54 -7.05 18.63
N VAL A 83 -14.51 -6.40 18.13
CA VAL A 83 -14.05 -5.12 18.70
C VAL A 83 -14.95 -4.01 18.19
N THR A 84 -15.52 -3.25 19.10
CA THR A 84 -16.42 -2.15 18.77
C THR A 84 -15.88 -0.83 19.32
N VAL A 85 -15.75 0.19 18.45
CA VAL A 85 -15.26 1.54 18.82
C VAL A 85 -16.39 2.54 18.68
N ILE A 86 -16.77 3.16 19.82
CA ILE A 86 -18.00 3.96 19.95
C ILE A 86 -17.68 5.35 20.51
N GLY A 87 -18.11 6.41 19.82
CA GLY A 87 -17.92 7.81 20.23
C GLY A 87 -18.98 8.29 21.23
N LEU A 88 -18.53 8.94 22.34
CA LEU A 88 -19.42 9.49 23.33
C LEU A 88 -18.78 10.64 24.14
N PRO A 89 -19.58 11.55 24.74
CA PRO A 89 -19.08 12.51 25.73
C PRO A 89 -18.96 11.83 27.11
N LEU A 90 -17.86 12.10 27.82
CA LEU A 90 -17.68 11.64 29.20
C LEU A 90 -17.22 12.76 30.12
N GLU A 91 -17.88 12.89 31.24
CA GLU A 91 -17.42 13.72 32.36
C GLU A 91 -16.42 12.93 33.21
N ILE A 92 -15.20 13.46 33.34
CA ILE A 92 -14.12 12.91 34.14
C ILE A 92 -13.49 14.03 34.96
N GLU A 93 -13.46 13.88 36.27
CA GLU A 93 -12.88 14.85 37.21
C GLU A 93 -13.42 16.31 36.99
N ASN A 94 -14.72 16.46 36.81
CA ASN A 94 -15.42 17.72 36.56
C ASN A 94 -15.01 18.44 35.26
N LYS A 95 -14.50 17.69 34.27
CA LYS A 95 -14.25 18.15 32.91
C LYS A 95 -14.97 17.26 31.92
N LEU A 96 -15.46 17.82 30.85
CA LEU A 96 -16.12 17.09 29.80
C LEU A 96 -15.11 16.78 28.67
N TYR A 97 -15.06 15.53 28.22
CA TYR A 97 -14.17 15.07 27.17
C TYR A 97 -14.95 14.41 26.04
N ASN A 98 -14.50 14.63 24.83
CA ASN A 98 -14.89 13.89 23.64
C ASN A 98 -14.08 12.57 23.61
N CYS A 99 -14.76 11.45 23.69
CA CYS A 99 -14.15 10.15 23.94
C CYS A 99 -14.57 9.09 22.92
N ALA A 100 -13.74 8.08 22.77
CA ALA A 100 -14.07 6.82 22.13
C ALA A 100 -13.89 5.68 23.13
N ALA A 101 -14.92 4.86 23.32
CA ALA A 101 -14.87 3.62 24.11
C ALA A 101 -14.50 2.46 23.19
N ILE A 102 -13.52 1.67 23.60
CA ILE A 102 -13.10 0.46 22.92
C ILE A 102 -13.65 -0.73 23.70
N CYS A 103 -14.56 -1.47 23.09
CA CYS A 103 -15.35 -2.51 23.73
C CYS A 103 -15.06 -3.87 23.07
N PHE A 104 -14.98 -4.92 23.89
CA PHE A 104 -14.77 -6.28 23.44
C PHE A 104 -15.32 -7.30 24.46
N ASN A 105 -16.06 -8.32 24.01
CA ASN A 105 -16.60 -9.40 24.85
C ASN A 105 -17.30 -8.88 26.12
N HIS A 106 -18.28 -8.00 25.97
CA HIS A 106 -19.09 -7.42 27.06
C HIS A 106 -18.27 -6.63 28.11
N ASP A 107 -17.09 -6.15 27.73
CA ASP A 107 -16.23 -5.33 28.58
C ASP A 107 -15.73 -4.07 27.85
N ILE A 108 -15.33 -3.05 28.59
CA ILE A 108 -14.66 -1.86 28.07
C ILE A 108 -13.17 -2.02 28.31
N LEU A 109 -12.40 -2.12 27.22
CA LEU A 109 -10.95 -2.29 27.29
C LEU A 109 -10.24 -1.00 27.71
N GLY A 110 -10.70 0.13 27.19
CA GLY A 110 -10.13 1.44 27.45
C GLY A 110 -10.95 2.57 26.83
N ILE A 111 -10.60 3.79 27.21
CA ILE A 111 -11.20 5.02 26.69
C ILE A 111 -10.08 5.87 26.08
N GLN A 112 -10.20 6.14 24.78
CA GLN A 112 -9.38 7.13 24.08
C GLN A 112 -10.03 8.50 24.22
N VAL A 113 -9.23 9.54 24.46
CA VAL A 113 -9.70 10.93 24.60
C VAL A 113 -9.13 11.78 23.47
N LYS A 114 -9.98 12.63 22.88
CA LYS A 114 -9.60 13.58 21.83
C LYS A 114 -8.54 14.55 22.33
N THR A 115 -7.46 14.68 21.58
CA THR A 115 -6.32 15.54 21.94
C THR A 115 -6.50 16.96 21.43
N TYR A 116 -6.84 17.10 20.16
CA TYR A 116 -6.96 18.39 19.50
C TYR A 116 -8.42 18.79 19.36
N ILE A 117 -8.80 19.85 20.06
CA ILE A 117 -10.19 20.35 20.12
C ILE A 117 -10.32 21.52 19.14
N PRO A 118 -11.05 21.37 18.00
CA PRO A 118 -11.18 22.43 17.02
C PRO A 118 -12.01 23.61 17.53
N SER A 119 -11.51 24.82 17.29
CA SER A 119 -12.18 26.08 17.64
C SER A 119 -11.85 27.14 16.58
N TYR A 120 -12.24 26.87 15.35
CA TYR A 120 -12.05 27.74 14.19
C TYR A 120 -13.20 27.57 13.19
N ASN A 121 -13.49 28.63 12.43
CA ASN A 121 -14.59 28.69 11.47
C ASN A 121 -15.91 28.24 12.11
N GLU A 122 -16.50 27.15 11.57
CA GLU A 122 -17.75 26.55 12.03
C GLU A 122 -17.59 25.61 13.26
N PHE A 123 -16.37 25.33 13.69
CA PHE A 123 -16.12 24.48 14.86
C PHE A 123 -15.83 25.31 16.11
N TYR A 124 -16.49 24.95 17.21
CA TYR A 124 -16.34 25.62 18.50
C TYR A 124 -16.41 24.63 19.68
N GLU A 125 -15.79 23.45 19.49
CA GLU A 125 -15.82 22.37 20.49
C GLU A 125 -15.19 22.76 21.84
N THR A 126 -14.24 23.72 21.87
CA THR A 126 -13.64 24.21 23.11
C THR A 126 -14.65 24.89 24.05
N ARG A 127 -15.88 25.19 23.57
CA ARG A 127 -16.98 25.63 24.40
C ARG A 127 -17.38 24.55 25.41
N TRP A 128 -17.31 23.27 25.03
CA TRP A 128 -17.80 22.16 25.85
C TRP A 128 -16.69 21.23 26.31
N PHE A 129 -15.74 20.89 25.44
CA PHE A 129 -14.77 19.81 25.65
C PHE A 129 -13.39 20.32 26.01
N SER A 130 -12.78 19.63 26.98
CA SER A 130 -11.38 19.79 27.34
C SER A 130 -10.49 18.86 26.49
N SER A 131 -9.24 19.27 26.23
CA SER A 131 -8.20 18.48 25.58
C SER A 131 -7.73 17.34 26.47
N ALA A 132 -7.35 16.22 25.87
CA ALA A 132 -6.68 15.13 26.57
C ALA A 132 -5.37 15.57 27.24
N SER A 133 -4.74 16.66 26.81
CA SER A 133 -3.55 17.24 27.47
C SER A 133 -3.82 17.71 28.91
N GLU A 134 -5.09 17.83 29.29
CA GLU A 134 -5.53 18.21 30.64
C GLU A 134 -5.82 16.99 31.53
N LEU A 135 -5.73 15.76 31.00
CA LEU A 135 -5.88 14.54 31.79
C LEU A 135 -4.68 14.36 32.71
N LYS A 136 -4.96 13.86 33.90
CA LYS A 136 -3.91 13.40 34.81
C LYS A 136 -3.38 12.05 34.38
N GLU A 137 -2.12 11.78 34.69
CA GLU A 137 -1.56 10.46 34.53
C GLU A 137 -2.38 9.40 35.30
N ASN A 138 -2.54 8.21 34.70
CA ASN A 138 -3.28 7.10 35.31
C ASN A 138 -4.76 7.39 35.59
N THR A 139 -5.38 8.33 34.85
CA THR A 139 -6.83 8.54 34.90
C THR A 139 -7.56 7.25 34.54
N THR A 140 -8.62 6.94 35.28
CA THR A 140 -9.43 5.74 35.05
C THR A 140 -10.92 6.06 35.05
N PHE A 141 -11.65 5.29 34.27
CA PHE A 141 -13.11 5.24 34.24
C PHE A 141 -13.59 3.98 34.94
N THR A 142 -14.71 4.02 35.67
CA THR A 142 -15.21 2.83 36.39
C THR A 142 -16.34 2.18 35.61
N TYR A 143 -16.14 0.91 35.25
CA TYR A 143 -17.15 0.03 34.65
C TYR A 143 -17.21 -1.30 35.40
N LYS A 144 -18.40 -1.77 35.84
CA LYS A 144 -18.58 -3.03 36.59
C LYS A 144 -17.55 -3.23 37.72
N ASN A 145 -17.27 -2.21 38.52
CA ASN A 145 -16.24 -2.18 39.57
C ASN A 145 -14.79 -2.38 39.08
N LYS A 146 -14.55 -2.39 37.79
CA LYS A 146 -13.21 -2.35 37.19
C LYS A 146 -12.78 -0.91 36.91
N LYS A 147 -11.47 -0.66 37.03
CA LYS A 147 -10.84 0.58 36.56
C LYS A 147 -10.38 0.38 35.13
N VAL A 148 -11.00 1.09 34.21
CA VAL A 148 -10.69 1.11 32.78
C VAL A 148 -9.72 2.28 32.54
N PRO A 149 -8.60 2.10 31.85
CA PRO A 149 -7.65 3.18 31.56
C PRO A 149 -8.28 4.22 30.62
N VAL A 150 -7.99 5.48 30.92
CA VAL A 150 -8.40 6.64 30.10
C VAL A 150 -7.17 7.42 29.70
N SER A 151 -6.88 7.53 28.41
CA SER A 151 -5.68 8.19 27.92
C SER A 151 -5.83 8.58 26.45
N ASN A 152 -4.96 9.47 25.98
CA ASN A 152 -4.72 9.69 24.54
C ASN A 152 -3.47 8.96 24.05
N HIS A 153 -2.74 8.30 24.93
CA HIS A 153 -1.56 7.47 24.63
C HIS A 153 -1.82 6.03 25.04
N ILE A 154 -2.75 5.39 24.33
CA ILE A 154 -3.18 4.04 24.59
C ILE A 154 -3.33 3.27 23.26
N VAL A 155 -2.87 2.00 23.26
CA VAL A 155 -3.06 1.07 22.13
C VAL A 155 -3.65 -0.24 22.64
N PHE A 156 -4.37 -0.95 21.77
CA PHE A 156 -5.07 -2.18 22.09
C PHE A 156 -4.53 -3.32 21.23
N LYS A 157 -3.86 -4.28 21.88
CA LYS A 157 -3.15 -5.36 21.19
C LYS A 157 -3.89 -6.68 21.33
N ASP A 158 -4.26 -7.25 20.21
CA ASP A 158 -4.80 -8.60 20.16
C ASP A 158 -3.66 -9.63 20.26
N THR A 159 -3.76 -10.52 21.25
CA THR A 159 -2.76 -11.57 21.48
C THR A 159 -2.91 -12.78 20.54
N THR A 160 -4.03 -12.89 19.81
CA THR A 160 -4.31 -13.97 18.87
C THR A 160 -3.87 -13.65 17.47
N THR A 161 -4.14 -12.42 17.03
CA THR A 161 -3.74 -11.88 15.74
C THR A 161 -2.53 -10.96 15.92
N SER A 162 -1.97 -10.44 14.86
CA SER A 162 -0.96 -9.38 14.95
C SER A 162 -1.57 -7.96 14.97
N ALA A 163 -2.88 -7.84 15.14
CA ALA A 163 -3.56 -6.55 15.18
C ALA A 163 -3.21 -5.77 16.46
N CYS A 164 -2.83 -4.52 16.26
CA CYS A 164 -2.67 -3.54 17.33
C CYS A 164 -3.42 -2.26 16.92
N LEU A 165 -4.45 -1.90 17.69
CA LEU A 165 -5.36 -0.82 17.34
C LEU A 165 -4.89 0.50 17.97
N GLY A 166 -4.84 1.56 17.20
CA GLY A 166 -4.67 2.95 17.64
C GLY A 166 -5.89 3.76 17.27
N ILE A 167 -6.45 4.49 18.23
CA ILE A 167 -7.70 5.22 18.04
C ILE A 167 -7.44 6.72 18.10
N GLU A 168 -7.96 7.48 17.17
CA GLU A 168 -7.94 8.95 17.20
C GLU A 168 -9.32 9.52 16.84
N ILE A 169 -9.57 10.78 17.18
CA ILE A 169 -10.88 11.38 17.01
C ILE A 169 -10.77 12.63 16.14
N CYS A 170 -11.34 12.57 14.95
CA CYS A 170 -11.58 13.65 14.00
C CYS A 170 -10.36 14.57 13.79
N GLU A 171 -10.31 15.72 14.48
CA GLU A 171 -9.25 16.73 14.37
C GLU A 171 -7.85 16.17 14.67
N ASP A 172 -7.75 15.12 15.45
CA ASP A 172 -6.47 14.44 15.76
C ASP A 172 -5.70 14.01 14.51
N LEU A 173 -6.39 13.78 13.38
CA LEU A 173 -5.80 13.51 12.08
C LEU A 173 -5.33 14.78 11.32
N TRP A 174 -6.01 15.93 11.52
CA TRP A 174 -5.85 17.10 10.65
C TRP A 174 -4.69 18.02 11.06
N VAL A 175 -4.05 17.72 12.16
CA VAL A 175 -2.93 18.49 12.71
C VAL A 175 -1.60 18.10 12.06
N THR A 176 -0.57 18.93 12.28
CA THR A 176 0.78 18.72 11.71
C THR A 176 1.40 17.37 12.08
N ILE A 177 1.21 16.91 13.33
CA ILE A 177 1.60 15.59 13.81
C ILE A 177 0.33 14.88 14.29
N PRO A 178 -0.32 14.08 13.44
CA PRO A 178 -1.52 13.33 13.83
C PRO A 178 -1.26 12.40 15.02
N VAL A 179 -2.27 12.19 15.85
CA VAL A 179 -2.21 11.25 16.98
C VAL A 179 -1.93 9.83 16.50
N SER A 180 -2.49 9.45 15.35
CA SER A 180 -2.20 8.17 14.68
C SER A 180 -0.71 7.95 14.38
N SER A 181 0.09 9.00 14.17
CA SER A 181 1.53 8.88 13.98
C SER A 181 2.23 8.33 15.23
N THR A 182 1.87 8.85 16.41
CA THR A 182 2.44 8.36 17.68
C THR A 182 1.88 6.99 18.05
N HIS A 183 0.62 6.69 17.73
CA HIS A 183 0.05 5.35 17.86
C HIS A 183 0.79 4.32 17.01
N ALA A 184 1.13 4.65 15.76
CA ALA A 184 1.89 3.76 14.88
C ALA A 184 3.30 3.49 15.43
N LEU A 185 3.98 4.51 15.96
CA LEU A 185 5.28 4.36 16.63
C LEU A 185 5.18 3.51 17.91
N ALA A 186 4.04 3.53 18.60
CA ALA A 186 3.74 2.66 19.73
C ALA A 186 3.36 1.22 19.32
N GLY A 187 3.33 0.93 18.02
CA GLY A 187 3.07 -0.42 17.48
C GLY A 187 1.71 -0.61 16.83
N ALA A 188 0.81 0.37 16.85
CA ALA A 188 -0.50 0.24 16.20
C ALA A 188 -0.35 0.07 14.67
N ASN A 189 -0.91 -0.99 14.12
CA ASN A 189 -0.93 -1.31 12.69
C ASN A 189 -2.34 -1.24 12.07
N VAL A 190 -3.36 -1.01 12.91
CA VAL A 190 -4.72 -0.67 12.49
C VAL A 190 -5.11 0.61 13.22
N LEU A 191 -5.34 1.67 12.47
CA LEU A 191 -5.70 2.99 12.97
C LEU A 191 -7.19 3.24 12.73
N CYS A 192 -7.88 3.77 13.75
CA CYS A 192 -9.31 4.06 13.68
C CYS A 192 -9.53 5.53 13.94
N ASN A 193 -10.31 6.18 13.09
CA ASN A 193 -10.69 7.57 13.29
C ASN A 193 -12.22 7.73 13.32
N LEU A 194 -12.71 8.22 14.45
CA LEU A 194 -14.11 8.57 14.63
C LEU A 194 -14.27 10.04 14.27
N SER A 195 -15.03 10.35 13.25
CA SER A 195 -15.16 11.73 12.76
C SER A 195 -16.61 12.23 12.73
N ALA A 196 -16.74 13.56 12.84
CA ALA A 196 -17.90 14.32 12.45
C ALA A 196 -17.46 15.42 11.47
N SER A 197 -17.04 14.99 10.28
CA SER A 197 -16.46 15.88 9.28
C SER A 197 -17.52 16.51 8.41
N ASN A 198 -17.50 17.86 8.32
CA ASN A 198 -18.41 18.60 7.45
C ASN A 198 -18.10 18.38 5.96
N GLU A 199 -19.11 18.63 5.11
CA GLU A 199 -18.99 18.60 3.66
C GLU A 199 -18.94 20.01 3.12
N ILE A 200 -17.84 20.35 2.47
CA ILE A 200 -17.65 21.56 1.66
C ILE A 200 -17.00 21.21 0.34
N ILE A 201 -17.08 22.10 -0.64
CA ILE A 201 -16.52 21.88 -1.98
C ILE A 201 -15.04 21.49 -1.88
N SER A 202 -14.65 20.40 -2.56
CA SER A 202 -13.28 19.82 -2.61
C SER A 202 -12.78 19.15 -1.34
N LYS A 203 -13.44 19.26 -0.18
CA LYS A 203 -12.99 18.66 1.10
C LYS A 203 -12.94 17.14 1.04
N ALA A 204 -13.83 16.50 0.27
CA ALA A 204 -13.82 15.04 0.11
C ALA A 204 -12.50 14.54 -0.49
N ASN A 205 -11.96 15.20 -1.51
CA ASN A 205 -10.67 14.84 -2.11
C ASN A 205 -9.52 15.07 -1.13
N TYR A 206 -9.55 16.18 -0.40
CA TYR A 206 -8.55 16.45 0.63
C TYR A 206 -8.57 15.40 1.75
N ARG A 207 -9.76 15.06 2.27
CA ARG A 207 -9.96 14.00 3.28
C ARG A 207 -9.45 12.65 2.79
N ARG A 208 -9.81 12.26 1.56
CA ARG A 208 -9.33 11.02 0.93
C ARG A 208 -7.81 10.94 0.89
N ASN A 209 -7.16 12.00 0.43
CA ASN A 209 -5.70 12.06 0.36
C ASN A 209 -5.08 12.02 1.76
N LEU A 210 -5.64 12.75 2.72
CA LEU A 210 -5.16 12.79 4.10
C LEU A 210 -5.18 11.40 4.75
N VAL A 211 -6.31 10.68 4.66
CA VAL A 211 -6.46 9.32 5.21
C VAL A 211 -5.52 8.34 4.50
N LYS A 212 -5.49 8.40 3.17
CA LYS A 212 -4.61 7.57 2.34
C LYS A 212 -3.13 7.79 2.68
N ASP A 213 -2.70 9.05 2.73
CA ASP A 213 -1.30 9.40 2.98
C ASP A 213 -0.90 9.05 4.41
N GLN A 214 -1.81 9.21 5.39
CA GLN A 214 -1.54 8.81 6.77
C GLN A 214 -1.41 7.30 6.91
N SER A 215 -2.24 6.51 6.23
CA SER A 215 -2.10 5.06 6.21
C SER A 215 -0.75 4.61 5.63
N ALA A 216 -0.28 5.28 4.57
CA ALA A 216 1.03 5.03 3.95
C ALA A 216 2.19 5.38 4.87
N LYS A 217 2.19 6.59 5.48
CA LYS A 217 3.23 7.03 6.40
C LYS A 217 3.38 6.12 7.61
N CYS A 218 2.25 5.60 8.10
CA CYS A 218 2.21 4.74 9.28
C CYS A 218 2.40 3.25 8.96
N TYR A 219 2.49 2.86 7.67
CA TYR A 219 2.44 1.46 7.26
C TYR A 219 1.32 0.72 7.99
N ALA A 220 0.10 1.22 7.86
CA ALA A 220 -1.04 0.77 8.65
C ALA A 220 -2.31 0.64 7.81
N GLY A 221 -3.24 -0.21 8.28
CA GLY A 221 -4.64 -0.09 7.93
C GLY A 221 -5.24 1.15 8.58
N TYR A 222 -6.16 1.83 7.92
CA TYR A 222 -6.81 3.02 8.45
C TYR A 222 -8.31 2.94 8.20
N VAL A 223 -9.10 2.95 9.28
CA VAL A 223 -10.56 2.87 9.27
C VAL A 223 -11.13 4.22 9.70
N TYR A 224 -11.76 4.93 8.79
CA TYR A 224 -12.32 6.26 9.01
C TYR A 224 -13.84 6.19 8.92
N ALA A 225 -14.54 6.44 10.04
CA ALA A 225 -15.99 6.46 10.14
C ALA A 225 -16.48 7.90 10.41
N SER A 226 -17.47 8.38 9.65
CA SER A 226 -17.91 9.76 9.71
C SER A 226 -19.40 9.89 9.97
N ALA A 227 -19.77 10.88 10.79
CA ALA A 227 -21.17 11.30 10.97
C ALA A 227 -21.83 11.68 9.63
N GLY A 228 -23.08 11.35 9.51
CA GLY A 228 -23.87 11.47 8.29
C GLY A 228 -24.84 12.64 8.28
N PRO A 229 -25.69 12.72 7.25
CA PRO A 229 -26.58 13.86 7.00
C PRO A 229 -27.75 13.97 7.99
N THR A 230 -27.87 13.07 8.96
CA THR A 230 -28.91 13.15 10.01
C THR A 230 -28.51 14.00 11.21
N GLU A 231 -27.26 14.46 11.27
CA GLU A 231 -26.84 15.52 12.18
C GLU A 231 -27.55 16.86 11.84
N SER A 232 -27.60 17.79 12.79
CA SER A 232 -28.21 19.09 12.54
C SER A 232 -27.52 19.85 11.41
N SER A 233 -28.31 20.43 10.52
CA SER A 233 -27.82 21.26 9.42
C SER A 233 -27.93 22.77 9.72
N SER A 234 -28.01 23.16 10.99
CA SER A 234 -28.07 24.57 11.37
C SER A 234 -26.82 25.35 10.93
N ASP A 235 -25.64 24.76 11.18
CA ASP A 235 -24.36 25.40 10.90
C ASP A 235 -23.59 24.65 9.80
N LEU A 236 -23.72 23.32 9.71
CA LEU A 236 -22.93 22.41 8.91
C LEU A 236 -23.80 21.39 8.17
N VAL A 237 -23.22 20.80 7.13
CA VAL A 237 -23.71 19.54 6.53
C VAL A 237 -22.62 18.49 6.73
N PHE A 238 -22.96 17.35 7.28
CA PHE A 238 -22.00 16.27 7.56
C PHE A 238 -21.88 15.31 6.39
N SER A 239 -20.66 14.79 6.21
CA SER A 239 -20.26 14.16 4.95
C SER A 239 -20.76 12.74 4.77
N GLY A 240 -20.92 11.97 5.86
CA GLY A 240 -21.13 10.52 5.79
C GLY A 240 -20.01 9.76 5.05
N HIS A 241 -18.83 10.39 4.90
CA HIS A 241 -17.76 9.87 4.07
C HIS A 241 -16.90 8.88 4.85
N ASN A 242 -17.16 7.58 4.64
CA ASN A 242 -16.38 6.50 5.21
C ASN A 242 -15.27 6.05 4.26
N LEU A 243 -14.12 5.69 4.83
CA LEU A 243 -12.91 5.28 4.10
C LEU A 243 -12.22 4.13 4.84
N ILE A 244 -11.78 3.12 4.11
CA ILE A 244 -10.87 2.09 4.63
C ILE A 244 -9.67 2.05 3.70
N CYS A 245 -8.48 2.31 4.26
CA CYS A 245 -7.22 2.35 3.52
C CYS A 245 -6.21 1.38 4.12
N GLU A 246 -5.22 0.97 3.33
CA GLU A 246 -4.08 0.16 3.75
C GLU A 246 -2.84 0.62 3.01
N ASN A 247 -1.81 1.02 3.75
CA ASN A 247 -0.50 1.39 3.19
C ASN A 247 -0.59 2.27 1.93
N GLY A 248 -1.46 3.29 1.96
CA GLY A 248 -1.67 4.23 0.85
C GLY A 248 -2.60 3.75 -0.26
N ALA A 249 -3.17 2.56 -0.16
CA ALA A 249 -4.22 2.09 -1.06
C ALA A 249 -5.60 2.26 -0.41
N ILE A 250 -6.60 2.66 -1.20
CA ILE A 250 -8.00 2.67 -0.75
C ILE A 250 -8.56 1.27 -0.98
N LEU A 251 -8.99 0.60 0.10
CA LEU A 251 -9.67 -0.68 0.02
C LEU A 251 -11.16 -0.50 -0.27
N ASN A 252 -11.79 0.48 0.39
CA ASN A 252 -13.19 0.83 0.16
C ASN A 252 -13.48 2.29 0.54
N GLU A 253 -14.46 2.88 -0.10
CA GLU A 253 -14.88 4.27 0.11
C GLU A 253 -16.35 4.48 -0.25
N THR A 254 -17.10 5.19 0.61
CA THR A 254 -18.48 5.57 0.31
C THR A 254 -18.87 6.90 0.97
N LYS A 255 -19.91 7.53 0.42
CA LYS A 255 -20.67 8.64 1.04
C LYS A 255 -22.14 8.30 1.23
N THR A 256 -22.57 7.14 0.77
CA THR A 256 -23.99 6.77 0.67
C THR A 256 -24.32 5.51 1.45
N ASP A 257 -23.39 4.56 1.49
CA ASP A 257 -23.64 3.29 2.14
C ASP A 257 -23.44 3.43 3.66
N LYS A 258 -24.34 2.82 4.39
CA LYS A 258 -24.33 2.86 5.85
C LYS A 258 -23.10 2.14 6.43
N ILE A 259 -22.70 1.03 5.81
CA ILE A 259 -21.60 0.18 6.24
C ILE A 259 -20.70 -0.08 5.04
N ILE A 260 -19.39 0.07 5.24
CA ILE A 260 -18.39 -0.43 4.29
C ILE A 260 -17.42 -1.37 4.99
N TYR A 261 -16.89 -2.31 4.23
CA TYR A 261 -15.94 -3.30 4.71
C TYR A 261 -14.58 -3.16 4.03
N GLY A 262 -13.53 -3.59 4.73
CA GLY A 262 -12.20 -3.74 4.18
C GLY A 262 -11.42 -4.80 4.93
N GLN A 263 -10.68 -5.62 4.18
CA GLN A 263 -9.81 -6.67 4.71
C GLN A 263 -8.37 -6.16 4.72
N ILE A 264 -7.85 -5.84 5.90
CA ILE A 264 -6.48 -5.34 6.10
C ILE A 264 -5.53 -6.53 6.19
N ASP A 265 -4.46 -6.52 5.37
CA ASP A 265 -3.41 -7.53 5.36
C ASP A 265 -2.34 -7.21 6.43
N LEU A 266 -2.50 -7.78 7.62
CA LEU A 266 -1.60 -7.52 8.75
C LEU A 266 -0.19 -8.04 8.51
N ASP A 267 -0.04 -9.18 7.82
CA ASP A 267 1.28 -9.75 7.53
C ASP A 267 2.05 -8.87 6.54
N HIS A 268 1.38 -8.35 5.52
CA HIS A 268 1.98 -7.40 4.59
C HIS A 268 2.46 -6.13 5.30
N LEU A 269 1.61 -5.53 6.14
CA LEU A 269 1.97 -4.34 6.91
C LEU A 269 3.16 -4.59 7.85
N ASN A 270 3.18 -5.71 8.55
CA ASN A 270 4.27 -6.07 9.45
C ASN A 270 5.57 -6.36 8.70
N HIS A 271 5.47 -6.98 7.51
CA HIS A 271 6.61 -7.19 6.62
C HIS A 271 7.23 -5.87 6.17
N ASP A 272 6.41 -4.91 5.73
CA ASP A 272 6.88 -3.59 5.33
C ASP A 272 7.55 -2.84 6.48
N ARG A 273 6.95 -2.84 7.68
CA ARG A 273 7.54 -2.25 8.89
C ARG A 273 8.88 -2.86 9.26
N LEU A 274 9.06 -4.16 9.07
CA LEU A 274 10.33 -4.84 9.30
C LEU A 274 11.42 -4.37 8.33
N HIS A 275 11.06 -4.07 7.07
CA HIS A 275 12.00 -3.63 6.04
C HIS A 275 12.31 -2.12 6.12
N TYR A 276 11.31 -1.29 6.37
CA TYR A 276 11.43 0.17 6.39
C TYR A 276 11.71 0.71 7.81
N LYS A 277 12.75 0.20 8.44
CA LYS A 277 13.11 0.47 9.86
C LYS A 277 13.21 1.95 10.21
N THR A 278 13.64 2.81 9.28
CA THR A 278 13.82 4.24 9.53
C THR A 278 12.50 4.94 9.83
N SER A 279 11.40 4.56 9.19
CA SER A 279 10.09 5.17 9.38
C SER A 279 9.46 4.86 10.74
N MET A 280 9.88 3.75 11.37
CA MET A 280 9.37 3.28 12.65
C MET A 280 10.26 3.65 13.85
N GLN A 281 11.23 4.58 13.67
CA GLN A 281 12.06 5.07 14.76
C GLN A 281 11.28 6.06 15.63
N ASP A 282 11.01 5.68 16.87
CA ASP A 282 10.40 6.57 17.85
C ASP A 282 11.48 7.48 18.49
N LEU A 283 11.51 8.73 18.04
CA LEU A 283 12.37 9.77 18.59
C LEU A 283 11.68 10.63 19.66
N PHE A 284 10.37 10.45 19.85
CA PHE A 284 9.58 11.23 20.82
C PHE A 284 9.54 10.57 22.19
N HIS A 285 9.71 9.25 22.26
CA HIS A 285 9.71 8.46 23.50
C HIS A 285 8.46 8.70 24.38
N VAL A 286 7.30 8.75 23.72
CA VAL A 286 6.02 8.92 24.44
C VAL A 286 5.67 7.63 25.16
N ASN A 287 5.36 7.72 26.45
CA ASN A 287 4.90 6.58 27.23
C ASN A 287 3.50 6.17 26.81
N TYR A 288 3.34 4.93 26.39
CA TYR A 288 2.06 4.36 25.97
C TYR A 288 1.57 3.28 26.95
N THR A 289 0.27 3.29 27.19
CA THR A 289 -0.43 2.18 27.85
C THR A 289 -0.81 1.16 26.78
N THR A 290 -0.36 -0.09 26.91
CA THR A 290 -0.81 -1.18 26.06
C THR A 290 -1.84 -2.01 26.81
N VAL A 291 -3.04 -2.11 26.25
CA VAL A 291 -4.10 -2.99 26.75
C VAL A 291 -4.16 -4.22 25.87
N GLU A 292 -3.91 -5.40 26.44
CA GLU A 292 -3.98 -6.66 25.72
C GLU A 292 -5.38 -7.26 25.84
N PHE A 293 -5.86 -7.84 24.74
CA PHE A 293 -7.07 -8.64 24.70
C PHE A 293 -6.84 -9.89 23.83
N THR A 294 -7.71 -10.89 23.94
CA THR A 294 -7.55 -12.16 23.22
C THR A 294 -8.80 -12.44 22.42
N SER A 295 -8.71 -12.37 21.11
CA SER A 295 -9.78 -12.77 20.20
C SER A 295 -9.79 -14.28 19.96
N LYS A 296 -10.95 -14.81 19.51
CA LYS A 296 -11.04 -16.18 19.01
C LYS A 296 -10.59 -16.18 17.54
N PRO A 297 -9.81 -17.18 17.10
CA PRO A 297 -9.47 -17.32 15.68
C PRO A 297 -10.72 -17.46 14.83
N ILE A 298 -10.78 -16.75 13.71
CA ILE A 298 -11.80 -16.96 12.68
C ILE A 298 -11.24 -17.99 11.70
N GLU A 299 -11.90 -19.14 11.59
CA GLU A 299 -11.44 -20.27 10.77
C GLU A 299 -11.73 -20.06 9.28
N GLU A 300 -12.86 -19.44 8.96
CA GLU A 300 -13.30 -19.15 7.60
C GLU A 300 -13.57 -17.65 7.48
N ILE A 301 -12.85 -16.99 6.59
CA ILE A 301 -13.06 -15.60 6.19
C ILE A 301 -13.60 -15.63 4.76
N GLU A 302 -14.72 -14.98 4.52
CA GLU A 302 -15.17 -14.70 3.16
C GLU A 302 -14.21 -13.70 2.53
N PHE A 303 -13.47 -14.16 1.52
CA PHE A 303 -12.43 -13.36 0.89
C PHE A 303 -13.05 -12.50 -0.22
N ASP A 304 -13.19 -11.21 0.04
CA ASP A 304 -13.75 -10.21 -0.88
C ASP A 304 -12.74 -9.17 -1.37
N ARG A 305 -11.48 -9.27 -0.93
CA ARG A 305 -10.42 -8.34 -1.30
C ARG A 305 -10.03 -8.51 -2.77
N TYR A 306 -10.04 -7.41 -3.51
CA TYR A 306 -9.50 -7.40 -4.87
C TYR A 306 -8.00 -7.66 -4.86
N ILE A 307 -7.57 -8.69 -5.60
CA ILE A 307 -6.16 -8.99 -5.89
C ILE A 307 -5.96 -8.84 -7.39
N ASP A 308 -5.03 -7.94 -7.77
CA ASP A 308 -4.70 -7.75 -9.16
C ASP A 308 -3.93 -8.95 -9.71
N ALA A 309 -4.43 -9.55 -10.80
CA ALA A 309 -3.76 -10.64 -11.51
C ALA A 309 -2.42 -10.20 -12.15
N TYR A 310 -2.26 -8.90 -12.38
CA TYR A 310 -1.06 -8.29 -12.97
C TYR A 310 -0.56 -7.13 -12.10
N PRO A 311 -0.03 -7.37 -10.89
CA PRO A 311 0.23 -6.33 -9.90
C PRO A 311 1.26 -5.28 -10.35
N PHE A 312 2.08 -5.60 -11.36
CA PHE A 312 3.08 -4.67 -11.92
C PHE A 312 2.55 -3.83 -13.08
N VAL A 313 1.34 -4.13 -13.60
CA VAL A 313 0.79 -3.49 -14.81
C VAL A 313 -0.47 -2.72 -14.45
N PRO A 314 -0.49 -1.39 -14.54
CA PRO A 314 -1.68 -0.60 -14.25
C PRO A 314 -2.88 -1.01 -15.12
N ASN A 315 -4.05 -1.14 -14.50
CA ASN A 315 -5.29 -1.47 -15.21
C ASN A 315 -5.77 -0.31 -16.08
N ASN A 316 -5.56 0.94 -15.64
CA ASN A 316 -5.88 2.14 -16.41
C ASN A 316 -4.89 2.31 -17.57
N GLN A 317 -5.40 2.49 -18.80
CA GLN A 317 -4.58 2.59 -20.00
C GLN A 317 -3.69 3.85 -20.01
N ASP A 318 -4.22 5.00 -19.59
CA ASP A 318 -3.46 6.25 -19.60
C ASP A 318 -2.34 6.22 -18.54
N GLU A 319 -2.64 5.72 -17.34
CA GLU A 319 -1.64 5.51 -16.30
C GLU A 319 -0.57 4.51 -16.74
N ARG A 320 -0.95 3.43 -17.41
CA ARG A 320 -0.03 2.43 -17.94
C ARG A 320 0.95 3.00 -18.93
N ILE A 321 0.48 3.85 -19.87
CA ILE A 321 1.35 4.52 -20.85
C ILE A 321 2.36 5.41 -20.14
N VAL A 322 1.89 6.26 -19.22
CA VAL A 322 2.78 7.15 -18.44
C VAL A 322 3.84 6.35 -17.68
N ARG A 323 3.44 5.31 -16.95
CA ARG A 323 4.34 4.45 -16.18
C ARG A 323 5.34 3.69 -17.06
N CYS A 324 4.90 3.18 -18.20
CA CYS A 324 5.81 2.48 -19.13
C CYS A 324 6.88 3.43 -19.71
N LEU A 325 6.52 4.66 -20.06
CA LEU A 325 7.46 5.68 -20.54
C LEU A 325 8.44 6.11 -19.43
N GLU A 326 7.96 6.25 -18.20
CA GLU A 326 8.79 6.59 -17.05
C GLU A 326 9.82 5.47 -16.77
N ILE A 327 9.41 4.20 -16.79
CA ILE A 327 10.31 3.06 -16.62
C ILE A 327 11.39 3.05 -17.70
N LEU A 328 11.00 3.17 -18.97
CA LEU A 328 11.96 3.23 -20.08
C LEU A 328 12.95 4.37 -19.91
N HIS A 329 12.48 5.56 -19.48
CA HIS A 329 13.33 6.71 -19.22
C HIS A 329 14.32 6.46 -18.07
N ILE A 330 13.86 5.86 -16.95
CA ILE A 330 14.74 5.52 -15.82
C ILE A 330 15.83 4.53 -16.24
N GLN A 331 15.48 3.48 -16.99
CA GLN A 331 16.45 2.52 -17.52
C GLN A 331 17.48 3.21 -18.44
N ALA A 332 17.01 4.02 -19.39
CA ALA A 332 17.84 4.74 -20.33
C ALA A 332 18.76 5.77 -19.63
N GLN A 333 18.24 6.51 -18.67
CA GLN A 333 19.02 7.46 -17.89
C GLN A 333 20.13 6.76 -17.09
N GLY A 334 19.86 5.60 -16.50
CA GLY A 334 20.84 4.80 -15.79
C GLY A 334 22.01 4.40 -16.69
N LEU A 335 21.71 3.83 -17.88
CA LEU A 335 22.72 3.45 -18.86
C LEU A 335 23.48 4.69 -19.41
N ALA A 336 22.77 5.75 -19.77
CA ALA A 336 23.37 6.99 -20.27
C ALA A 336 24.38 7.58 -19.27
N THR A 337 24.02 7.63 -17.99
CA THR A 337 24.89 8.10 -16.93
C THR A 337 26.13 7.20 -16.79
N ARG A 338 25.95 5.88 -16.83
CA ARG A 338 27.06 4.93 -16.77
C ARG A 338 28.06 5.16 -17.91
N LEU A 339 27.56 5.21 -19.16
CA LEU A 339 28.39 5.43 -20.36
C LEU A 339 29.14 6.75 -20.30
N SER A 340 28.47 7.82 -19.92
CA SER A 340 29.12 9.15 -19.78
C SER A 340 30.25 9.15 -18.76
N LYS A 341 30.03 8.52 -17.58
CA LYS A 341 31.03 8.49 -16.50
C LYS A 341 32.26 7.66 -16.80
N ILE A 342 32.14 6.59 -17.58
CA ILE A 342 33.25 5.75 -18.00
C ILE A 342 33.85 6.21 -19.35
N HIS A 343 33.32 7.30 -19.93
CA HIS A 343 33.74 7.85 -21.24
C HIS A 343 33.63 6.85 -22.38
N CYS A 344 32.62 5.94 -22.33
CA CYS A 344 32.37 4.94 -23.31
C CYS A 344 31.24 5.39 -24.25
N LYS A 345 31.43 5.27 -25.56
CA LYS A 345 30.45 5.68 -26.58
C LYS A 345 29.93 4.51 -27.39
N ASP A 346 30.34 3.30 -27.04
CA ASP A 346 29.98 2.07 -27.72
C ASP A 346 29.41 1.04 -26.73
N VAL A 347 28.42 0.28 -27.18
CA VAL A 347 27.83 -0.85 -26.44
C VAL A 347 27.68 -2.06 -27.34
N VAL A 348 27.86 -3.25 -26.79
CA VAL A 348 27.60 -4.52 -27.47
C VAL A 348 26.39 -5.16 -26.83
N ILE A 349 25.42 -5.60 -27.64
CA ILE A 349 24.19 -6.23 -27.17
C ILE A 349 23.82 -7.43 -28.04
N GLY A 350 23.49 -8.56 -27.42
CA GLY A 350 22.96 -9.73 -28.10
C GLY A 350 21.47 -9.61 -28.41
N ILE A 351 21.08 -9.75 -29.68
CA ILE A 351 19.68 -9.64 -30.11
C ILE A 351 19.15 -11.00 -30.55
N SER A 352 18.28 -11.58 -29.76
CA SER A 352 17.59 -12.84 -30.06
C SER A 352 16.31 -12.64 -30.87
N GLY A 353 15.76 -11.44 -30.90
CA GLY A 353 14.43 -11.13 -31.43
C GLY A 353 13.29 -11.43 -30.44
N GLY A 354 13.61 -11.78 -29.19
CA GLY A 354 12.66 -11.87 -28.09
C GLY A 354 12.40 -10.52 -27.42
N LEU A 355 11.37 -10.47 -26.57
CA LEU A 355 10.93 -9.23 -25.88
C LEU A 355 12.07 -8.58 -25.08
N ASP A 356 12.87 -9.35 -24.32
CA ASP A 356 13.88 -8.79 -23.43
C ASP A 356 15.01 -8.10 -24.19
N SER A 357 15.49 -8.74 -25.26
CA SER A 357 16.51 -8.13 -26.12
C SER A 357 15.98 -6.94 -26.91
N THR A 358 14.70 -6.95 -27.27
CA THR A 358 14.02 -5.81 -27.91
C THR A 358 13.94 -4.63 -26.95
N LEU A 359 13.47 -4.82 -25.71
CA LEU A 359 13.42 -3.76 -24.71
C LEU A 359 14.83 -3.22 -24.42
N ALA A 360 15.82 -4.09 -24.22
CA ALA A 360 17.18 -3.67 -23.94
C ALA A 360 17.79 -2.83 -25.09
N LEU A 361 17.50 -3.18 -26.35
CA LEU A 361 17.92 -2.38 -27.51
C LEU A 361 17.23 -1.00 -27.54
N LEU A 362 15.94 -0.93 -27.20
CA LEU A 362 15.22 0.35 -27.08
C LEU A 362 15.81 1.22 -25.98
N VAL A 363 16.18 0.64 -24.84
CA VAL A 363 16.86 1.33 -23.73
C VAL A 363 18.22 1.87 -24.20
N CYS A 364 19.02 1.09 -24.90
CA CYS A 364 20.30 1.53 -25.48
C CYS A 364 20.09 2.74 -26.40
N HIS A 365 19.12 2.66 -27.29
CA HIS A 365 18.83 3.73 -28.26
C HIS A 365 18.38 5.03 -27.55
N GLU A 366 17.53 4.96 -26.53
CA GLU A 366 17.13 6.13 -25.75
C GLU A 366 18.32 6.68 -24.91
N ALA A 367 19.17 5.82 -24.34
CA ALA A 367 20.36 6.25 -23.61
C ALA A 367 21.35 7.02 -24.52
N PHE A 368 21.52 6.55 -25.75
CA PHE A 368 22.36 7.24 -26.73
C PHE A 368 21.79 8.59 -27.14
N LYS A 369 20.46 8.71 -27.27
CA LYS A 369 19.79 10.01 -27.49
C LYS A 369 20.04 10.99 -26.34
N ILE A 370 19.92 10.53 -25.08
CA ILE A 370 20.16 11.34 -23.87
C ILE A 370 21.57 11.93 -23.91
N ASN A 371 22.57 11.14 -24.29
CA ASN A 371 23.98 11.58 -24.36
C ASN A 371 24.34 12.25 -25.67
N ASN A 372 23.47 12.37 -26.65
CA ASN A 372 23.75 12.80 -28.02
C ASN A 372 24.87 11.98 -28.68
N TYR A 373 24.86 10.66 -28.47
CA TYR A 373 25.77 9.73 -29.12
C TYR A 373 25.19 9.22 -30.44
N ASP A 374 26.09 8.84 -31.39
CA ASP A 374 25.67 8.21 -32.65
C ASP A 374 25.13 6.83 -32.40
N SER A 375 23.92 6.52 -32.90
CA SER A 375 23.30 5.19 -32.82
C SER A 375 24.19 4.08 -33.41
N LYS A 376 25.12 4.40 -34.28
CA LYS A 376 26.11 3.44 -34.82
C LYS A 376 27.05 2.88 -33.76
N GLY A 377 27.23 3.53 -32.62
CA GLY A 377 27.93 2.98 -31.47
C GLY A 377 27.17 1.86 -30.74
N ILE A 378 25.94 1.55 -31.12
CA ILE A 378 25.19 0.39 -30.62
C ILE A 378 25.47 -0.78 -31.55
N HIS A 379 26.32 -1.72 -31.13
CA HIS A 379 26.68 -2.93 -31.87
C HIS A 379 25.71 -4.06 -31.48
N ALA A 380 24.69 -4.25 -32.30
CA ALA A 380 23.61 -5.22 -32.09
C ALA A 380 23.97 -6.52 -32.82
N ILE A 381 24.27 -7.58 -32.06
CA ILE A 381 24.79 -8.83 -32.58
C ILE A 381 23.70 -9.91 -32.55
N THR A 382 23.37 -10.47 -33.71
CA THR A 382 22.52 -11.67 -33.79
C THR A 382 23.40 -12.93 -33.89
N MET A 383 23.12 -13.92 -33.06
CA MET A 383 23.96 -15.10 -32.96
C MET A 383 23.12 -16.38 -33.16
N PRO A 384 22.78 -16.72 -34.42
CA PRO A 384 21.99 -17.91 -34.70
C PRO A 384 22.75 -19.21 -34.31
N GLY A 385 22.03 -20.11 -33.60
CA GLY A 385 22.45 -21.43 -33.25
C GLY A 385 21.52 -22.49 -33.87
N PHE A 386 21.49 -23.69 -33.31
CA PHE A 386 20.75 -24.85 -33.87
C PHE A 386 19.22 -24.69 -33.82
N GLY A 387 18.65 -23.84 -32.88
CA GLY A 387 17.21 -23.66 -32.68
C GLY A 387 16.66 -22.34 -33.20
N THR A 388 17.41 -21.50 -33.90
CA THR A 388 16.98 -20.15 -34.31
C THR A 388 15.94 -20.19 -35.43
N THR A 389 14.74 -19.53 -35.21
CA THR A 389 13.67 -19.49 -36.21
C THR A 389 13.85 -18.34 -37.19
N LYS A 390 13.38 -18.50 -38.45
CA LYS A 390 13.41 -17.43 -39.47
C LYS A 390 12.62 -16.19 -39.08
N ARG A 391 11.52 -16.32 -38.30
CA ARG A 391 10.64 -15.22 -37.90
C ARG A 391 11.31 -14.29 -36.88
N THR A 392 11.94 -14.84 -35.85
CA THR A 392 12.63 -14.03 -34.80
C THR A 392 13.79 -13.24 -35.41
N LYS A 393 14.53 -13.88 -36.33
CA LYS A 393 15.62 -13.23 -37.08
C LYS A 393 15.12 -12.01 -37.89
N SER A 394 13.98 -12.15 -38.62
CA SER A 394 13.41 -11.07 -39.43
C SER A 394 13.00 -9.89 -38.57
N ASN A 395 12.33 -10.12 -37.44
CA ASN A 395 11.89 -9.04 -36.53
C ASN A 395 13.07 -8.28 -35.92
N ALA A 396 14.13 -9.00 -35.50
CA ALA A 396 15.35 -8.40 -34.99
C ALA A 396 16.01 -7.47 -36.03
N GLN A 397 16.15 -7.94 -37.26
CA GLN A 397 16.76 -7.15 -38.34
C GLN A 397 15.95 -5.88 -38.65
N ILE A 398 14.63 -5.99 -38.79
CA ILE A 398 13.75 -4.83 -39.05
C ILE A 398 13.90 -3.77 -37.93
N LEU A 399 13.96 -4.19 -36.67
CA LEU A 399 14.14 -3.26 -35.56
C LEU A 399 15.48 -2.57 -35.58
N MET A 400 16.57 -3.32 -35.81
CA MET A 400 17.93 -2.77 -35.88
C MET A 400 18.07 -1.75 -37.03
N ASP A 401 17.48 -2.03 -38.20
CA ASP A 401 17.46 -1.13 -39.34
C ASP A 401 16.67 0.16 -39.04
N LEU A 402 15.51 0.04 -38.41
CA LEU A 402 14.68 1.20 -38.00
C LEU A 402 15.35 2.10 -36.97
N LEU A 403 16.17 1.53 -36.09
CA LEU A 403 16.90 2.29 -35.07
C LEU A 403 18.26 2.81 -35.58
N HIS A 404 18.64 2.45 -36.81
CA HIS A 404 19.91 2.83 -37.45
C HIS A 404 21.16 2.44 -36.66
N VAL A 405 21.11 1.32 -35.94
CA VAL A 405 22.24 0.78 -35.17
C VAL A 405 23.22 0.02 -36.05
N SER A 406 24.43 -0.25 -35.57
CA SER A 406 25.34 -1.19 -36.22
C SER A 406 24.88 -2.61 -35.95
N SER A 407 24.65 -3.40 -37.00
CA SER A 407 24.16 -4.79 -36.86
C SER A 407 25.10 -5.79 -37.54
N GLU A 408 25.34 -6.92 -36.87
CA GLU A 408 26.14 -8.01 -37.37
C GLU A 408 25.52 -9.36 -37.03
N GLU A 409 25.70 -10.36 -37.91
CA GLU A 409 25.29 -11.73 -37.67
C GLU A 409 26.53 -12.63 -37.54
N ILE A 410 26.66 -13.32 -36.40
CA ILE A 410 27.74 -14.24 -36.10
C ILE A 410 27.15 -15.59 -35.73
N SER A 411 27.33 -16.61 -36.59
CA SER A 411 26.87 -17.97 -36.30
C SER A 411 27.72 -18.60 -35.20
N ILE A 412 27.05 -19.20 -34.18
CA ILE A 412 27.74 -19.93 -33.12
C ILE A 412 27.94 -21.42 -33.44
N VAL A 413 27.40 -21.88 -34.56
CA VAL A 413 27.31 -23.33 -34.89
C VAL A 413 28.69 -24.02 -34.95
N ASP A 414 29.64 -23.38 -35.60
CA ASP A 414 30.98 -23.98 -35.77
C ASP A 414 31.76 -23.99 -34.44
N GLY A 415 31.70 -22.93 -33.66
CA GLY A 415 32.34 -22.84 -32.34
C GLY A 415 31.76 -23.88 -31.36
N VAL A 416 30.42 -23.97 -31.28
CA VAL A 416 29.76 -24.98 -30.43
C VAL A 416 30.06 -26.41 -30.89
N ASN A 417 30.08 -26.68 -32.20
CA ASN A 417 30.44 -28.00 -32.71
C ASN A 417 31.89 -28.37 -32.38
N GLN A 418 32.83 -27.44 -32.46
CA GLN A 418 34.19 -27.67 -32.03
C GLN A 418 34.25 -27.94 -30.52
N HIS A 419 33.55 -27.17 -29.72
CA HIS A 419 33.48 -27.38 -28.28
C HIS A 419 32.87 -28.74 -27.91
N PHE A 420 31.82 -29.23 -28.61
CA PHE A 420 31.24 -30.55 -28.39
C PHE A 420 32.27 -31.66 -28.67
N LYS A 421 33.11 -31.53 -29.72
CA LYS A 421 34.18 -32.49 -30.00
C LYS A 421 35.21 -32.51 -28.87
N ASP A 422 35.59 -31.33 -28.36
CA ASP A 422 36.63 -31.18 -27.33
C ASP A 422 36.20 -31.81 -26.00
N ILE A 423 34.89 -31.72 -25.66
CA ILE A 423 34.31 -32.28 -24.43
C ILE A 423 33.69 -33.68 -24.63
N HIS A 424 33.83 -34.29 -25.85
CA HIS A 424 33.24 -35.57 -26.20
C HIS A 424 31.72 -35.66 -26.03
N HIS A 425 31.02 -34.55 -26.29
CA HIS A 425 29.55 -34.50 -26.26
C HIS A 425 28.96 -34.87 -27.62
N ASP A 426 27.95 -35.76 -27.62
CA ASP A 426 27.21 -36.11 -28.82
C ASP A 426 26.24 -34.99 -29.20
N PRO A 427 26.36 -34.32 -30.36
CA PRO A 427 25.47 -33.24 -30.80
C PRO A 427 23.97 -33.62 -30.91
N GLU A 428 23.67 -34.92 -31.06
CA GLU A 428 22.29 -35.42 -31.14
C GLU A 428 21.62 -35.52 -29.74
N VAL A 429 22.39 -35.40 -28.67
CA VAL A 429 21.88 -35.42 -27.30
C VAL A 429 21.58 -34.02 -26.82
N HIS A 430 20.31 -33.58 -26.95
CA HIS A 430 19.81 -32.26 -26.58
C HIS A 430 19.53 -32.18 -25.06
N ASN A 431 20.56 -32.15 -24.26
CA ASN A 431 20.51 -32.04 -22.80
C ASN A 431 21.01 -30.67 -22.34
N ILE A 432 21.16 -30.50 -21.03
CA ILE A 432 21.62 -29.25 -20.42
C ILE A 432 23.02 -28.81 -20.91
N THR A 433 23.91 -29.77 -21.29
CA THR A 433 25.21 -29.45 -21.87
C THR A 433 25.04 -28.80 -23.23
N TYR A 434 24.16 -29.36 -24.06
CA TYR A 434 23.84 -28.85 -25.40
C TYR A 434 23.32 -27.41 -25.33
N GLU A 435 22.40 -27.11 -24.43
CA GLU A 435 21.82 -25.77 -24.26
C GLU A 435 22.84 -24.76 -23.69
N ASN A 436 23.51 -25.15 -22.61
CA ASN A 436 24.42 -24.25 -21.91
C ASN A 436 25.68 -23.92 -22.73
N SER A 437 26.17 -24.83 -23.56
CA SER A 437 27.31 -24.57 -24.45
C SER A 437 26.97 -23.43 -25.44
N GLN A 438 25.77 -23.46 -26.02
CA GLN A 438 25.33 -22.40 -26.92
C GLN A 438 25.19 -21.04 -26.22
N ALA A 439 24.66 -21.01 -24.99
CA ALA A 439 24.52 -19.77 -24.21
C ALA A 439 25.90 -19.17 -23.86
N ARG A 440 26.87 -20.02 -23.45
CA ARG A 440 28.23 -19.58 -23.13
C ARG A 440 29.01 -19.09 -24.34
N GLU A 441 28.87 -19.75 -25.50
CA GLU A 441 29.48 -19.31 -26.77
C GLU A 441 29.01 -17.91 -27.16
N ARG A 442 27.70 -17.63 -27.05
CA ARG A 442 27.17 -16.27 -27.30
C ARG A 442 27.77 -15.25 -26.35
N THR A 443 27.85 -15.58 -25.06
CA THR A 443 28.42 -14.69 -24.06
C THR A 443 29.89 -14.40 -24.33
N GLN A 444 30.69 -15.42 -24.68
CA GLN A 444 32.10 -15.27 -25.04
C GLN A 444 32.26 -14.28 -26.20
N ILE A 445 31.52 -14.46 -27.30
CA ILE A 445 31.56 -13.58 -28.47
C ILE A 445 31.22 -12.13 -28.07
N LEU A 446 30.18 -11.91 -27.29
CA LEU A 446 29.81 -10.53 -26.86
C LEU A 446 30.89 -9.88 -26.01
N MET A 447 31.51 -10.61 -25.09
CA MET A 447 32.60 -10.11 -24.25
C MET A 447 33.85 -9.77 -25.04
N ASP A 448 34.24 -10.64 -26.02
CA ASP A 448 35.39 -10.40 -26.86
C ASP A 448 35.18 -9.22 -27.82
N LEU A 449 33.97 -9.08 -28.40
CA LEU A 449 33.60 -7.92 -29.21
C LEU A 449 33.62 -6.64 -28.40
N SER A 450 33.16 -6.68 -27.12
CA SER A 450 33.21 -5.49 -26.26
C SER A 450 34.65 -4.99 -26.05
N ASN A 451 35.60 -5.90 -25.90
CA ASN A 451 37.01 -5.57 -25.83
C ASN A 451 37.53 -4.98 -27.16
N ALA A 452 37.14 -5.59 -28.29
CA ALA A 452 37.56 -5.10 -29.61
C ALA A 452 37.05 -3.69 -29.94
N TYR A 453 35.81 -3.38 -29.53
CA TYR A 453 35.17 -2.09 -29.78
C TYR A 453 35.41 -1.05 -28.66
N ASN A 454 36.13 -1.40 -27.58
CA ASN A 454 36.24 -0.58 -26.37
C ASN A 454 34.84 -0.20 -25.81
N ALA A 455 33.95 -1.17 -25.81
CA ALA A 455 32.52 -1.07 -25.45
C ALA A 455 32.21 -1.79 -24.12
N ILE A 456 30.99 -1.68 -23.65
CA ILE A 456 30.46 -2.53 -22.59
C ILE A 456 29.36 -3.47 -23.12
N VAL A 457 29.24 -4.67 -22.53
CA VAL A 457 28.15 -5.61 -22.82
C VAL A 457 26.92 -5.20 -22.03
N VAL A 458 25.82 -4.93 -22.75
CA VAL A 458 24.50 -4.68 -22.15
C VAL A 458 23.72 -5.98 -22.01
N GLY A 459 23.32 -6.28 -20.78
CA GLY A 459 22.52 -7.47 -20.45
C GLY A 459 21.04 -7.27 -20.73
N THR A 460 20.41 -8.34 -21.16
CA THR A 460 18.99 -8.37 -21.54
C THR A 460 18.08 -9.06 -20.52
N GLY A 461 18.65 -9.81 -19.55
CA GLY A 461 17.92 -10.56 -18.53
C GLY A 461 17.00 -9.66 -17.67
N ASP A 462 15.77 -10.13 -17.42
CA ASP A 462 14.74 -9.43 -16.67
C ASP A 462 14.70 -9.85 -15.18
N LEU A 463 13.87 -9.16 -14.39
CA LEU A 463 13.69 -9.43 -12.96
C LEU A 463 13.17 -10.84 -12.70
N SER A 464 12.27 -11.37 -13.53
CA SER A 464 11.67 -12.69 -13.33
C SER A 464 12.72 -13.80 -13.55
N GLU A 465 13.61 -13.65 -14.53
CA GLU A 465 14.73 -14.56 -14.76
C GLU A 465 15.70 -14.57 -13.56
N LEU A 466 16.03 -13.38 -13.02
CA LEU A 466 16.87 -13.27 -11.83
C LEU A 466 16.22 -13.89 -10.59
N ALA A 467 14.93 -13.63 -10.37
CA ALA A 467 14.19 -14.14 -9.22
C ALA A 467 14.05 -15.67 -9.22
N LEU A 468 13.88 -16.27 -10.40
CA LEU A 468 13.72 -17.71 -10.58
C LEU A 468 15.05 -18.45 -10.78
N GLY A 469 16.17 -17.72 -10.97
CA GLY A 469 17.44 -18.33 -11.37
C GLY A 469 17.39 -18.95 -12.78
N TRP A 470 16.53 -18.45 -13.65
CA TRP A 470 16.32 -18.94 -15.01
C TRP A 470 17.35 -18.38 -15.96
N CYS A 471 18.57 -18.88 -15.89
CA CYS A 471 19.71 -18.49 -16.75
C CYS A 471 20.76 -19.58 -16.77
N THR A 472 21.61 -19.55 -17.79
CA THR A 472 22.82 -20.40 -17.84
C THR A 472 23.92 -19.73 -17.00
N TYR A 473 24.42 -20.47 -15.99
CA TYR A 473 25.56 -19.99 -15.19
C TYR A 473 26.79 -19.79 -16.11
N ASN A 474 27.43 -18.62 -15.97
CA ASN A 474 28.51 -18.18 -16.85
C ASN A 474 28.10 -18.04 -18.33
N GLY A 475 26.84 -17.74 -18.58
CA GLY A 475 26.24 -17.57 -19.91
C GLY A 475 25.44 -16.29 -20.02
N ASP A 476 24.18 -16.41 -20.38
CA ASP A 476 23.27 -15.31 -20.74
C ASP A 476 23.00 -14.26 -19.64
N HIS A 477 23.22 -14.58 -18.36
CA HIS A 477 23.13 -13.60 -17.26
C HIS A 477 24.38 -12.72 -17.12
N MET A 478 25.48 -13.06 -17.79
CA MET A 478 26.73 -12.31 -17.72
C MET A 478 26.67 -11.04 -18.57
N SER A 479 26.80 -9.91 -17.93
CA SER A 479 26.86 -8.61 -18.60
C SER A 479 27.61 -7.58 -17.76
N MET A 480 28.00 -6.45 -18.37
CA MET A 480 28.66 -5.35 -17.66
C MET A 480 27.62 -4.32 -17.14
N TYR A 481 26.43 -4.29 -17.74
CA TYR A 481 25.31 -3.47 -17.28
C TYR A 481 23.97 -4.08 -17.70
N ALA A 482 23.17 -4.57 -16.75
CA ALA A 482 21.88 -5.22 -17.00
C ALA A 482 20.73 -4.21 -16.93
N VAL A 483 20.20 -3.78 -18.08
CA VAL A 483 19.20 -2.71 -18.15
C VAL A 483 17.79 -3.16 -17.74
N ASN A 484 17.46 -4.45 -17.85
CA ASN A 484 16.14 -4.98 -17.54
C ASN A 484 16.04 -5.63 -16.15
N ALA A 485 17.11 -5.64 -15.35
CA ALA A 485 17.23 -6.39 -14.11
C ALA A 485 16.11 -6.10 -13.06
N SER A 486 15.48 -4.93 -13.13
CA SER A 486 14.41 -4.51 -12.22
C SER A 486 13.01 -4.55 -12.86
N VAL A 487 12.89 -5.04 -14.10
CA VAL A 487 11.62 -5.06 -14.85
C VAL A 487 11.09 -6.49 -14.91
N PRO A 488 9.90 -6.79 -14.33
CA PRO A 488 9.32 -8.12 -14.41
C PRO A 488 8.82 -8.44 -15.83
N LYS A 489 8.86 -9.70 -16.21
CA LYS A 489 8.51 -10.22 -17.56
C LYS A 489 7.17 -9.73 -18.07
N THR A 490 6.16 -9.69 -17.20
CA THR A 490 4.82 -9.19 -17.56
C THR A 490 4.84 -7.73 -17.99
N LEU A 491 5.68 -6.89 -17.39
CA LEU A 491 5.77 -5.47 -17.67
C LEU A 491 6.58 -5.17 -18.95
N VAL A 492 7.60 -6.00 -19.29
CA VAL A 492 8.41 -5.86 -20.51
C VAL A 492 7.52 -5.71 -21.74
N ARG A 493 6.52 -6.59 -21.88
CA ARG A 493 5.56 -6.56 -23.01
C ARG A 493 4.82 -5.24 -23.13
N TYR A 494 4.38 -4.67 -22.01
CA TYR A 494 3.60 -3.43 -22.02
C TYR A 494 4.45 -2.18 -22.28
N ILE A 495 5.72 -2.18 -21.89
CA ILE A 495 6.66 -1.10 -22.20
C ILE A 495 6.88 -1.01 -23.71
N GLU A 496 7.03 -2.12 -24.40
CA GLU A 496 7.18 -2.18 -25.86
C GLU A 496 5.92 -1.67 -26.58
N ILE A 497 4.72 -2.15 -26.17
CA ILE A 497 3.43 -1.74 -26.75
C ILE A 497 3.18 -0.25 -26.48
N GLY A 498 3.47 0.25 -25.28
CA GLY A 498 3.28 1.67 -24.93
C GLY A 498 4.07 2.60 -25.84
N ARG A 499 5.29 2.22 -26.23
CA ARG A 499 6.10 3.00 -27.17
C ARG A 499 5.53 3.00 -28.61
N ALA A 500 5.00 1.86 -29.06
CA ALA A 500 4.35 1.79 -30.37
C ALA A 500 3.13 2.72 -30.46
N SER A 501 2.30 2.75 -29.43
CA SER A 501 1.11 3.62 -29.35
C SER A 501 1.44 5.12 -29.31
N CYS A 502 2.58 5.51 -28.73
CA CYS A 502 3.00 6.92 -28.69
C CYS A 502 3.52 7.42 -30.04
N ARG A 503 4.06 6.55 -30.92
CA ARG A 503 4.49 6.95 -32.28
C ARG A 503 3.36 7.24 -33.24
N GLU A 504 2.19 6.64 -33.04
CA GLU A 504 1.00 6.92 -33.85
C GLU A 504 0.34 8.28 -33.53
N ARG A 505 0.67 8.92 -32.39
CA ARG A 505 0.17 10.24 -31.97
C ARG A 505 1.10 11.41 -32.30
N VAL A 506 2.28 11.16 -32.87
CA VAL A 506 3.27 12.13 -33.30
C VAL A 506 3.55 11.96 -34.79
#